data_83d0502e25d83b443dc9d72f8dcc314c
#
_entry.id   83d0502e25d83b443dc9d72f8dcc314c
#
_cell.length_a   1.000
_cell.length_b   1.000
_cell.length_c   1.000
_cell.angle_alpha   90.00
_cell.angle_beta   90.00
_cell.angle_gamma   90.00
#
_symmetry.space_group_name_H-M   'P 1'
#
loop_
_entity.id
_entity.type
_entity.pdbx_description
1 polymer ?
#
loop_
_entity_poly.entity_id
_entity_poly.type
_entity_poly.pdbx_seq_one_letter_code
_entity_poly.pdbx_strand_id
1 'polypeptide(L)'
;MVNNMADNVSLTSEQQEAISEIDRNLQIIACAGSGKTEVITRRIANILQSRSEIEPENIVAFTFTEKAAASMKKRIVKALDTKASANIDRMYVGTIHGFCYQLLNKYTEQFREYKVLDSVKNHLFVSRYCNECGMSDLSLEPNPRNVNLFLQCIDKMVDDYDNSDTWTQEQRDVLNKYIGCLYSHNHIDFALMIFETLRQIEFNPEVKDYLSRIKYLVVDEYQDVNDLQEKLILRIAEMGANICVVGDDDQTIYQFRGSNANNMISFSERYADVHQVRLEKNFRCAPGIVDVAGCVIENNDRRIAKKMVSGVTELQATIEAKRYADKMEQFDSIAERIIELHKSGIPYKEIAILVRKGKAIEPASSALDQAGIPFETDSAEHFFAGDYFKRFVVTLQILSDIDKAKLYECWQDIIDGTAFNAGFKFLRSCARGGTLPLSEIIRGFCEKTAFVDDAAEDAEIRRMDLDGIAKILDDYDEIYGDWQLSARITGVLNFLGSQAADEYKYHSFKPKDPHADAVQIMTVHKSKGLEFNTVFLPELTEREFPVPNMGGKKYYHVLGGVFKENKDKYQSDLEDERKLFYVAVTRAKQNLYMTYDLSVQPVSCFVGESAVSHHLKIDRSDLNCNS
;
A
#
# COMPACT_ATOMS: atom_id res chain seq x y z
N MET A 1 -40.16 21.77 5.92
CA MET A 1 -39.41 21.23 7.08
C MET A 1 -38.85 19.88 6.64
N VAL A 2 -37.65 19.87 6.09
CA VAL A 2 -36.95 18.64 5.71
C VAL A 2 -35.99 18.39 6.88
N ASN A 3 -36.28 17.34 7.66
CA ASN A 3 -35.43 16.87 8.74
C ASN A 3 -34.08 16.45 8.17
N ASN A 4 -33.03 17.23 8.44
CA ASN A 4 -31.65 16.80 8.37
C ASN A 4 -31.43 15.73 9.43
N MET A 5 -31.55 14.46 9.07
CA MET A 5 -30.97 13.37 9.80
C MET A 5 -29.45 13.37 9.53
N ALA A 6 -28.71 14.29 10.15
CA ALA A 6 -27.29 14.12 10.38
C ALA A 6 -27.16 12.98 11.40
N ASP A 7 -26.48 11.91 11.03
CA ASP A 7 -26.20 10.74 11.86
C ASP A 7 -25.71 11.19 13.25
N ASN A 8 -26.56 11.08 14.28
CA ASN A 8 -26.21 11.30 15.68
C ASN A 8 -25.36 10.12 16.18
N VAL A 9 -24.14 10.01 15.71
CA VAL A 9 -23.14 9.12 16.31
C VAL A 9 -22.76 9.77 17.66
N SER A 10 -23.18 9.16 18.77
CA SER A 10 -22.79 9.61 20.10
C SER A 10 -21.29 9.38 20.30
N LEU A 11 -20.52 10.47 20.39
CA LEU A 11 -19.08 10.42 20.67
C LEU A 11 -18.84 9.98 22.11
N THR A 12 -17.76 9.23 22.36
CA THR A 12 -17.29 8.95 23.71
C THR A 12 -16.67 10.19 24.34
N SER A 13 -16.48 10.17 25.68
CA SER A 13 -15.77 11.23 26.41
C SER A 13 -14.37 11.49 25.85
N GLU A 14 -13.63 10.42 25.54
CA GLU A 14 -12.28 10.48 25.02
C GLU A 14 -12.26 11.04 23.57
N GLN A 15 -13.25 10.68 22.77
CA GLN A 15 -13.39 11.25 21.42
C GLN A 15 -13.71 12.75 21.50
N GLN A 16 -14.58 13.16 22.42
CA GLN A 16 -14.90 14.58 22.64
C GLN A 16 -13.69 15.35 23.16
N GLU A 17 -12.93 14.79 24.09
CA GLU A 17 -11.68 15.35 24.60
C GLU A 17 -10.68 15.56 23.46
N ALA A 18 -10.43 14.56 22.62
CA ALA A 18 -9.51 14.66 21.48
C ALA A 18 -9.96 15.70 20.44
N ILE A 19 -11.26 15.92 20.25
CA ILE A 19 -11.81 16.94 19.34
C ILE A 19 -11.63 18.36 19.94
N SER A 20 -11.82 18.52 21.24
CA SER A 20 -11.82 19.83 21.91
C SER A 20 -10.43 20.33 22.30
N GLU A 21 -9.45 19.46 22.52
CA GLU A 21 -8.08 19.85 22.86
C GLU A 21 -7.34 20.42 21.63
N ILE A 22 -7.37 21.73 21.44
CA ILE A 22 -6.80 22.41 20.28
C ILE A 22 -5.61 23.33 20.61
N ASP A 23 -5.21 23.41 21.87
CA ASP A 23 -4.17 24.33 22.33
C ASP A 23 -2.80 23.66 22.50
N ARG A 24 -2.78 22.36 22.82
CA ARG A 24 -1.56 21.58 23.05
C ARG A 24 -1.29 20.61 21.92
N ASN A 25 -0.06 20.15 21.78
CA ASN A 25 0.26 18.99 20.96
C ASN A 25 -0.55 17.78 21.45
N LEU A 26 -1.13 17.02 20.52
CA LEU A 26 -2.04 15.93 20.85
C LEU A 26 -1.55 14.62 20.26
N GLN A 27 -1.43 13.61 21.11
CA GLN A 27 -1.22 12.23 20.68
C GLN A 27 -2.48 11.40 20.93
N ILE A 28 -3.12 10.93 19.88
CA ILE A 28 -4.28 10.05 19.95
C ILE A 28 -3.80 8.60 19.75
N ILE A 29 -3.76 7.84 20.85
CA ILE A 29 -3.43 6.43 20.88
C ILE A 29 -4.73 5.66 20.67
N ALA A 30 -4.87 5.06 19.50
CA ALA A 30 -6.13 4.45 19.09
C ALA A 30 -6.02 2.93 18.98
N CYS A 31 -7.12 2.22 19.17
CA CYS A 31 -7.26 0.82 18.79
C CYS A 31 -7.90 0.68 17.41
N ALA A 32 -7.87 -0.54 16.85
CA ALA A 32 -8.61 -0.85 15.64
C ALA A 32 -10.11 -0.48 15.81
N GLY A 33 -10.73 0.07 14.75
CA GLY A 33 -12.17 0.39 14.76
C GLY A 33 -12.62 1.45 15.76
N SER A 34 -11.71 2.27 16.34
CA SER A 34 -12.05 3.27 17.37
C SER A 34 -12.55 4.62 16.83
N GLY A 35 -12.70 4.76 15.50
CA GLY A 35 -13.19 5.99 14.90
C GLY A 35 -12.13 7.08 14.71
N LYS A 36 -10.85 6.73 14.57
CA LYS A 36 -9.72 7.66 14.35
C LYS A 36 -10.03 8.77 13.35
N THR A 37 -10.41 8.41 12.14
CA THR A 37 -10.67 9.37 11.05
C THR A 37 -11.84 10.30 11.35
N GLU A 38 -12.87 9.84 12.06
CA GLU A 38 -14.00 10.67 12.49
C GLU A 38 -13.55 11.72 13.49
N VAL A 39 -12.72 11.33 14.47
CA VAL A 39 -12.19 12.25 15.49
C VAL A 39 -11.33 13.34 14.85
N ILE A 40 -10.41 12.97 13.95
CA ILE A 40 -9.55 13.93 13.22
C ILE A 40 -10.40 14.90 12.41
N THR A 41 -11.38 14.39 11.66
CA THR A 41 -12.24 15.20 10.80
C THR A 41 -13.01 16.24 11.61
N ARG A 42 -13.62 15.82 12.73
CA ARG A 42 -14.34 16.71 13.63
C ARG A 42 -13.43 17.69 14.36
N ARG A 43 -12.20 17.28 14.71
CA ARG A 43 -11.20 18.17 15.30
C ARG A 43 -10.83 19.29 14.32
N ILE A 44 -10.53 18.98 13.07
CA ILE A 44 -10.24 19.99 12.05
C ILE A 44 -11.42 20.96 11.88
N ALA A 45 -12.64 20.43 11.81
CA ALA A 45 -13.84 21.26 11.75
C ALA A 45 -13.99 22.15 13.00
N ASN A 46 -13.73 21.62 14.19
CA ASN A 46 -13.76 22.38 15.44
C ASN A 46 -12.73 23.52 15.45
N ILE A 47 -11.50 23.29 14.99
CA ILE A 47 -10.46 24.33 14.88
C ILE A 47 -10.95 25.47 14.00
N LEU A 48 -11.45 25.17 12.79
CA LEU A 48 -11.93 26.17 11.83
C LEU A 48 -13.17 26.94 12.32
N GLN A 49 -14.00 26.34 13.18
CA GLN A 49 -15.20 26.98 13.74
C GLN A 49 -14.90 27.78 15.01
N SER A 50 -13.93 27.34 15.82
CA SER A 50 -13.64 27.93 17.13
C SER A 50 -12.59 29.04 17.09
N ARG A 51 -11.75 29.06 16.05
CA ARG A 51 -10.61 29.97 15.90
C ARG A 51 -10.79 30.82 14.64
N SER A 52 -11.38 32.00 14.79
CA SER A 52 -11.66 32.92 13.66
C SER A 52 -10.42 33.44 12.96
N GLU A 53 -9.25 33.37 13.61
CA GLU A 53 -7.93 33.74 13.06
C GLU A 53 -7.27 32.63 12.23
N ILE A 54 -7.83 31.42 12.24
CA ILE A 54 -7.30 30.27 11.51
C ILE A 54 -8.07 30.08 10.21
N GLU A 55 -7.34 30.20 9.11
CA GLU A 55 -7.85 29.93 7.77
C GLU A 55 -7.49 28.50 7.34
N PRO A 56 -8.21 27.89 6.38
CA PRO A 56 -7.92 26.53 5.90
C PRO A 56 -6.45 26.31 5.49
N GLU A 57 -5.80 27.32 4.91
CA GLU A 57 -4.38 27.28 4.52
C GLU A 57 -3.38 27.21 5.68
N ASN A 58 -3.84 27.48 6.91
CA ASN A 58 -3.02 27.33 8.12
C ASN A 58 -3.06 25.89 8.67
N ILE A 59 -3.83 24.99 8.04
CA ILE A 59 -3.96 23.59 8.46
C ILE A 59 -3.42 22.67 7.37
N VAL A 60 -2.56 21.76 7.77
CA VAL A 60 -2.05 20.66 6.94
C VAL A 60 -2.49 19.34 7.55
N ALA A 61 -3.08 18.46 6.74
CA ALA A 61 -3.48 17.12 7.15
C ALA A 61 -2.79 16.07 6.28
N PHE A 62 -1.93 15.27 6.89
CA PHE A 62 -1.25 14.16 6.24
C PHE A 62 -2.02 12.86 6.41
N THR A 63 -2.14 12.13 5.32
CA THR A 63 -2.72 10.78 5.27
C THR A 63 -1.77 9.84 4.52
N PHE A 64 -1.99 8.53 4.69
CA PHE A 64 -1.12 7.54 4.06
C PHE A 64 -1.38 7.35 2.55
N THR A 65 -2.61 7.60 2.07
CA THR A 65 -2.99 7.42 0.66
C THR A 65 -3.85 8.56 0.14
N GLU A 66 -3.78 8.82 -1.18
CA GLU A 66 -4.63 9.82 -1.85
C GLU A 66 -6.14 9.51 -1.70
N LYS A 67 -6.51 8.22 -1.67
CA LYS A 67 -7.89 7.79 -1.43
C LYS A 67 -8.37 8.19 -0.02
N ALA A 68 -7.50 8.01 0.99
CA ALA A 68 -7.79 8.44 2.37
C ALA A 68 -7.90 9.96 2.46
N ALA A 69 -7.02 10.71 1.78
CA ALA A 69 -7.07 12.16 1.69
C ALA A 69 -8.39 12.66 1.09
N ALA A 70 -8.80 12.11 -0.04
CA ALA A 70 -10.07 12.47 -0.68
C ALA A 70 -11.29 12.15 0.23
N SER A 71 -11.27 11.03 0.93
CA SER A 71 -12.31 10.65 1.90
C SER A 71 -12.33 11.63 3.09
N MET A 72 -11.16 11.95 3.66
CA MET A 72 -11.02 12.90 4.76
C MET A 72 -11.55 14.27 4.37
N LYS A 73 -11.15 14.79 3.21
CA LYS A 73 -11.61 16.09 2.69
C LYS A 73 -13.14 16.15 2.59
N LYS A 74 -13.79 15.11 2.02
CA LYS A 74 -15.25 15.01 1.93
C LYS A 74 -15.92 15.04 3.31
N ARG A 75 -15.35 14.36 4.30
CA ARG A 75 -15.88 14.33 5.67
C ARG A 75 -15.72 15.68 6.39
N ILE A 76 -14.60 16.37 6.20
CA ILE A 76 -14.38 17.72 6.74
C ILE A 76 -15.43 18.67 6.19
N VAL A 77 -15.66 18.68 4.86
CA VAL A 77 -16.69 19.50 4.22
C VAL A 77 -18.08 19.21 4.79
N LYS A 78 -18.40 17.92 5.02
CA LYS A 78 -19.69 17.53 5.62
C LYS A 78 -19.84 18.00 7.08
N ALA A 79 -18.73 18.09 7.82
CA ALA A 79 -18.72 18.50 9.24
C ALA A 79 -18.74 20.04 9.42
N LEU A 80 -18.39 20.80 8.38
CA LEU A 80 -18.41 22.26 8.39
C LEU A 80 -19.77 22.80 7.97
N ASP A 81 -20.12 23.98 8.47
CA ASP A 81 -21.25 24.74 7.94
C ASP A 81 -20.90 25.37 6.58
N THR A 82 -21.92 25.88 5.87
CA THR A 82 -21.78 26.39 4.49
C THR A 82 -20.83 27.60 4.35
N LYS A 83 -20.57 28.34 5.42
CA LYS A 83 -19.63 29.48 5.39
C LYS A 83 -18.19 29.03 5.55
N ALA A 84 -17.93 28.10 6.48
CA ALA A 84 -16.60 27.59 6.74
C ALA A 84 -16.09 26.65 5.61
N SER A 85 -17.00 26.06 4.83
CA SER A 85 -16.62 25.19 3.69
C SER A 85 -16.14 25.94 2.44
N ALA A 86 -16.38 27.24 2.32
CA ALA A 86 -16.17 28.01 1.08
C ALA A 86 -14.72 28.07 0.59
N ASN A 87 -13.73 27.91 1.47
CA ASN A 87 -12.30 28.00 1.14
C ASN A 87 -11.52 26.71 1.49
N ILE A 88 -12.21 25.60 1.73
CA ILE A 88 -11.58 24.35 2.18
C ILE A 88 -10.53 23.82 1.18
N ASP A 89 -10.64 24.19 -0.10
CA ASP A 89 -9.68 23.80 -1.13
C ASP A 89 -8.28 24.41 -0.94
N ARG A 90 -8.16 25.44 -0.09
CA ARG A 90 -6.88 26.05 0.28
C ARG A 90 -6.16 25.25 1.39
N MET A 91 -6.86 24.35 2.09
CA MET A 91 -6.27 23.43 3.06
C MET A 91 -5.55 22.31 2.34
N TYR A 92 -4.33 22.02 2.77
CA TYR A 92 -3.66 20.82 2.28
C TYR A 92 -4.19 19.58 3.01
N VAL A 93 -4.77 18.65 2.26
CA VAL A 93 -5.12 17.30 2.72
C VAL A 93 -4.56 16.33 1.69
N GLY A 94 -3.54 15.58 2.03
CA GLY A 94 -2.84 14.71 1.09
C GLY A 94 -1.76 13.87 1.75
N THR A 95 -0.96 13.21 0.91
CA THR A 95 0.21 12.46 1.35
C THR A 95 1.39 13.39 1.65
N ILE A 96 2.34 12.94 2.50
CA ILE A 96 3.58 13.68 2.77
C ILE A 96 4.35 13.92 1.47
N HIS A 97 4.44 12.92 0.59
CA HIS A 97 5.11 13.06 -0.70
C HIS A 97 4.43 14.09 -1.61
N GLY A 98 3.09 14.08 -1.67
CA GLY A 98 2.34 15.09 -2.41
C GLY A 98 2.58 16.52 -1.91
N PHE A 99 2.73 16.70 -0.59
CA PHE A 99 3.10 17.97 0.02
C PHE A 99 4.50 18.42 -0.40
N CYS A 100 5.48 17.54 -0.29
CA CYS A 100 6.85 17.81 -0.71
C CYS A 100 6.91 18.17 -2.20
N TYR A 101 6.23 17.41 -3.05
CA TYR A 101 6.15 17.69 -4.49
C TYR A 101 5.61 19.07 -4.79
N GLN A 102 4.48 19.46 -4.16
CA GLN A 102 3.90 20.80 -4.35
C GLN A 102 4.84 21.90 -3.87
N LEU A 103 5.53 21.70 -2.75
CA LEU A 103 6.44 22.66 -2.18
C LEU A 103 7.66 22.86 -3.06
N LEU A 104 8.30 21.77 -3.51
CA LEU A 104 9.46 21.82 -4.40
C LEU A 104 9.11 22.48 -5.74
N ASN A 105 8.02 22.11 -6.36
CA ASN A 105 7.57 22.70 -7.63
C ASN A 105 7.25 24.19 -7.51
N LYS A 106 6.71 24.62 -6.38
CA LYS A 106 6.32 26.03 -6.18
C LYS A 106 7.50 26.93 -5.89
N TYR A 107 8.44 26.48 -5.03
CA TYR A 107 9.49 27.32 -4.47
C TYR A 107 10.89 27.04 -5.01
N THR A 108 11.06 26.01 -5.87
CA THR A 108 12.36 25.61 -6.39
C THR A 108 12.29 25.40 -7.91
N GLU A 109 12.84 26.34 -8.66
CA GLU A 109 12.72 26.37 -10.11
C GLU A 109 13.25 25.09 -10.80
N GLN A 110 14.39 24.57 -10.34
CA GLN A 110 15.00 23.39 -10.93
C GLN A 110 14.14 22.12 -10.86
N PHE A 111 13.24 22.00 -9.85
CA PHE A 111 12.40 20.80 -9.69
C PHE A 111 11.11 20.83 -10.51
N ARG A 112 10.79 21.93 -11.18
CA ARG A 112 9.59 22.04 -12.03
C ARG A 112 9.64 21.11 -13.24
N GLU A 113 10.83 20.77 -13.72
CA GLU A 113 11.04 19.88 -14.86
C GLU A 113 11.37 18.45 -14.45
N TYR A 114 11.49 18.17 -13.14
CA TYR A 114 11.87 16.84 -12.67
C TYR A 114 10.67 15.89 -12.72
N LYS A 115 10.93 14.69 -13.23
CA LYS A 115 9.97 13.59 -13.23
C LYS A 115 10.12 12.77 -11.96
N VAL A 116 8.97 12.39 -11.39
CA VAL A 116 8.95 11.57 -10.17
C VAL A 116 9.01 10.11 -10.56
N LEU A 117 9.99 9.40 -10.02
CA LEU A 117 10.10 7.96 -10.15
C LEU A 117 9.34 7.27 -9.00
N ASP A 118 8.29 6.52 -9.34
CA ASP A 118 7.72 5.53 -8.42
C ASP A 118 8.63 4.30 -8.31
N SER A 119 8.26 3.31 -7.51
CA SER A 119 9.09 2.13 -7.27
C SER A 119 9.45 1.37 -8.55
N VAL A 120 8.51 1.27 -9.50
CA VAL A 120 8.74 0.55 -10.77
C VAL A 120 9.68 1.35 -11.66
N LYS A 121 9.39 2.63 -11.86
CA LYS A 121 10.25 3.51 -12.69
C LYS A 121 11.63 3.68 -12.09
N ASN A 122 11.75 3.73 -10.76
CA ASN A 122 13.05 3.78 -10.09
C ASN A 122 13.85 2.48 -10.31
N HIS A 123 13.17 1.32 -10.24
CA HIS A 123 13.80 0.04 -10.60
C HIS A 123 14.30 0.03 -12.06
N LEU A 124 13.48 0.47 -13.01
CA LEU A 124 13.86 0.56 -14.43
C LEU A 124 15.02 1.56 -14.63
N PHE A 125 14.98 2.69 -13.95
CA PHE A 125 16.03 3.72 -14.01
C PHE A 125 17.37 3.18 -13.51
N VAL A 126 17.41 2.58 -12.33
CA VAL A 126 18.64 1.99 -11.77
C VAL A 126 19.10 0.80 -12.62
N SER A 127 18.19 0.01 -13.19
CA SER A 127 18.55 -1.06 -14.13
C SER A 127 19.26 -0.52 -15.37
N ARG A 128 18.84 0.64 -15.87
CA ARG A 128 19.47 1.30 -17.02
C ARG A 128 20.81 1.94 -16.67
N TYR A 129 20.87 2.67 -15.57
CA TYR A 129 22.01 3.49 -15.18
C TYR A 129 22.81 2.91 -13.99
N CYS A 130 22.84 1.58 -13.83
CA CYS A 130 23.37 0.88 -12.66
C CYS A 130 24.81 1.31 -12.29
N ASN A 131 25.69 1.50 -13.28
CA ASN A 131 27.06 1.93 -13.05
C ASN A 131 27.15 3.41 -12.65
N GLU A 132 26.35 4.27 -13.28
CA GLU A 132 26.29 5.70 -12.97
C GLU A 132 25.70 5.94 -11.58
N CYS A 133 24.73 5.14 -11.17
CA CYS A 133 24.14 5.15 -9.83
C CYS A 133 25.09 4.64 -8.73
N GLY A 134 26.24 4.05 -9.08
CA GLY A 134 27.20 3.53 -8.11
C GLY A 134 26.89 2.11 -7.59
N MET A 135 26.06 1.34 -8.29
CA MET A 135 25.69 -0.02 -7.86
C MET A 135 26.91 -0.97 -7.80
N SER A 136 27.86 -0.83 -8.71
CA SER A 136 29.12 -1.59 -8.74
C SER A 136 30.02 -1.29 -7.53
N ASP A 137 29.94 -0.09 -6.96
CA ASP A 137 30.75 0.28 -5.79
C ASP A 137 30.34 -0.50 -4.54
N LEU A 138 29.09 -0.97 -4.47
CA LEU A 138 28.60 -1.89 -3.44
C LEU A 138 28.82 -3.37 -3.81
N SER A 139 29.65 -3.67 -4.80
CA SER A 139 29.89 -5.04 -5.30
C SER A 139 28.59 -5.78 -5.66
N LEU A 140 27.63 -5.08 -6.25
CA LEU A 140 26.36 -5.62 -6.72
C LEU A 140 26.38 -5.72 -8.26
N GLU A 141 26.32 -6.97 -8.77
CA GLU A 141 26.19 -7.21 -10.19
C GLU A 141 24.79 -6.82 -10.71
N PRO A 142 24.68 -6.22 -11.92
CA PRO A 142 23.41 -5.80 -12.50
C PRO A 142 22.47 -6.98 -12.74
N ASN A 143 21.46 -7.14 -11.88
CA ASN A 143 20.34 -8.04 -12.07
C ASN A 143 19.14 -7.53 -11.25
N PRO A 144 17.90 -7.92 -11.55
CA PRO A 144 16.71 -7.36 -10.90
C PRO A 144 16.71 -7.46 -9.38
N ARG A 145 17.17 -8.59 -8.84
CA ARG A 145 17.26 -8.81 -7.40
C ARG A 145 18.26 -7.86 -6.73
N ASN A 146 19.41 -7.64 -7.36
CA ASN A 146 20.42 -6.75 -6.83
C ASN A 146 20.05 -5.27 -7.01
N VAL A 147 19.30 -4.91 -8.06
CA VAL A 147 18.72 -3.57 -8.21
C VAL A 147 17.79 -3.26 -7.04
N ASN A 148 16.88 -4.17 -6.71
CA ASN A 148 16.01 -4.01 -5.55
C ASN A 148 16.79 -3.94 -4.23
N LEU A 149 17.86 -4.70 -4.09
CA LEU A 149 18.74 -4.65 -2.92
C LEU A 149 19.51 -3.33 -2.85
N PHE A 150 19.99 -2.81 -3.99
CA PHE A 150 20.64 -1.51 -4.09
C PHE A 150 19.69 -0.38 -3.68
N LEU A 151 18.47 -0.37 -4.21
CA LEU A 151 17.45 0.62 -3.84
C LEU A 151 17.14 0.59 -2.33
N GLN A 152 17.07 -0.61 -1.72
CA GLN A 152 16.94 -0.72 -0.27
C GLN A 152 18.15 -0.12 0.49
N CYS A 153 19.37 -0.27 -0.06
CA CYS A 153 20.55 0.38 0.52
C CYS A 153 20.44 1.90 0.47
N ILE A 154 20.02 2.45 -0.68
CA ILE A 154 19.81 3.88 -0.88
C ILE A 154 18.76 4.41 0.08
N ASP A 155 17.58 3.78 0.16
CA ASP A 155 16.51 4.20 1.08
C ASP A 155 17.02 4.29 2.52
N LYS A 156 17.81 3.31 2.97
CA LYS A 156 18.34 3.31 4.33
C LYS A 156 19.44 4.35 4.56
N MET A 157 20.26 4.64 3.56
CA MET A 157 21.22 5.74 3.65
C MET A 157 20.52 7.10 3.69
N VAL A 158 19.46 7.30 2.91
CA VAL A 158 18.68 8.55 2.95
C VAL A 158 17.95 8.71 4.30
N ASP A 159 17.33 7.65 4.83
CA ASP A 159 16.71 7.66 6.16
C ASP A 159 17.71 8.02 7.29
N ASP A 160 18.95 7.56 7.19
CA ASP A 160 20.00 7.72 8.21
C ASP A 160 20.99 8.87 7.90
N TYR A 161 20.65 9.75 6.95
CA TYR A 161 21.58 10.78 6.44
C TYR A 161 22.18 11.68 7.51
N ASP A 162 21.46 11.99 8.58
CA ASP A 162 21.99 12.83 9.69
C ASP A 162 23.16 12.19 10.42
N ASN A 163 23.30 10.86 10.33
CA ASN A 163 24.42 10.10 10.87
C ASN A 163 25.53 9.83 9.84
N SER A 164 25.50 10.50 8.68
CA SER A 164 26.41 10.26 7.57
C SER A 164 27.90 10.47 7.94
N ASP A 165 28.19 11.21 9.00
CA ASP A 165 29.54 11.34 9.54
C ASP A 165 30.12 10.02 10.07
N THR A 166 29.24 9.09 10.47
CA THR A 166 29.64 7.75 10.95
C THR A 166 29.85 6.74 9.82
N TRP A 167 29.48 7.11 8.59
CA TRP A 167 29.57 6.25 7.42
C TRP A 167 30.99 6.18 6.86
N THR A 168 31.25 5.12 6.09
CA THR A 168 32.47 5.03 5.29
C THR A 168 32.44 6.04 4.12
N GLN A 169 33.60 6.37 3.59
CA GLN A 169 33.67 7.25 2.39
C GLN A 169 32.93 6.61 1.20
N GLU A 170 33.07 5.30 1.03
CA GLU A 170 32.40 4.54 -0.04
C GLU A 170 30.86 4.67 0.04
N GLN A 171 30.27 4.59 1.23
CA GLN A 171 28.82 4.78 1.43
C GLN A 171 28.38 6.18 1.02
N ARG A 172 29.13 7.21 1.42
CA ARG A 172 28.85 8.61 1.01
C ARG A 172 28.96 8.79 -0.49
N ASP A 173 29.99 8.21 -1.11
CA ASP A 173 30.22 8.32 -2.56
C ASP A 173 29.12 7.64 -3.37
N VAL A 174 28.64 6.48 -2.92
CA VAL A 174 27.52 5.77 -3.56
C VAL A 174 26.24 6.61 -3.51
N LEU A 175 25.88 7.17 -2.34
CA LEU A 175 24.69 8.01 -2.24
C LEU A 175 24.80 9.25 -3.13
N ASN A 176 25.98 9.90 -3.14
CA ASN A 176 26.20 11.06 -4.00
C ASN A 176 26.13 10.73 -5.49
N LYS A 177 26.64 9.57 -5.93
CA LYS A 177 26.50 9.09 -7.31
C LYS A 177 25.05 8.86 -7.68
N TYR A 178 24.28 8.20 -6.80
CA TYR A 178 22.86 7.97 -7.02
C TYR A 178 22.08 9.28 -7.19
N ILE A 179 22.24 10.21 -6.25
CA ILE A 179 21.62 11.54 -6.30
C ILE A 179 22.02 12.28 -7.57
N GLY A 180 23.32 12.32 -7.87
CA GLY A 180 23.86 12.97 -9.05
C GLY A 180 23.33 12.38 -10.36
N CYS A 181 23.18 11.04 -10.43
CA CYS A 181 22.61 10.36 -11.57
C CYS A 181 21.14 10.74 -11.78
N LEU A 182 20.31 10.72 -10.74
CA LEU A 182 18.91 11.14 -10.84
C LEU A 182 18.80 12.59 -11.35
N TYR A 183 19.56 13.51 -10.77
CA TYR A 183 19.50 14.93 -11.14
C TYR A 183 20.01 15.22 -12.55
N SER A 184 21.08 14.53 -13.00
CA SER A 184 21.59 14.68 -14.37
C SER A 184 20.59 14.25 -15.44
N HIS A 185 19.64 13.41 -15.07
CA HIS A 185 18.55 12.94 -15.93
C HIS A 185 17.19 13.60 -15.65
N ASN A 186 17.15 14.67 -14.84
CA ASN A 186 15.92 15.37 -14.42
C ASN A 186 14.89 14.46 -13.74
N HIS A 187 15.34 13.56 -12.86
CA HIS A 187 14.48 12.69 -12.09
C HIS A 187 14.67 12.88 -10.58
N ILE A 188 13.63 12.54 -9.83
CA ILE A 188 13.65 12.48 -8.38
C ILE A 188 12.77 11.32 -7.92
N ASP A 189 13.20 10.56 -6.91
CA ASP A 189 12.38 9.54 -6.27
C ASP A 189 11.69 10.06 -5.00
N PHE A 190 10.87 9.23 -4.40
CA PHE A 190 10.10 9.62 -3.22
C PHE A 190 10.97 9.94 -1.99
N ALA A 191 12.05 9.20 -1.76
CA ALA A 191 12.94 9.45 -0.63
C ALA A 191 13.69 10.78 -0.79
N LEU A 192 14.26 11.03 -1.96
CA LEU A 192 14.93 12.28 -2.27
C LEU A 192 13.99 13.49 -2.28
N MET A 193 12.73 13.29 -2.63
CA MET A 193 11.74 14.37 -2.58
C MET A 193 11.57 14.93 -1.15
N ILE A 194 11.51 14.07 -0.15
CA ILE A 194 11.46 14.50 1.26
C ILE A 194 12.79 15.08 1.69
N PHE A 195 13.90 14.43 1.33
CA PHE A 195 15.25 14.89 1.62
C PHE A 195 15.51 16.30 1.08
N GLU A 196 15.16 16.57 -0.19
CA GLU A 196 15.29 17.90 -0.79
C GLU A 196 14.36 18.93 -0.14
N THR A 197 13.16 18.52 0.25
CA THR A 197 12.26 19.40 1.01
C THR A 197 12.89 19.82 2.33
N LEU A 198 13.48 18.91 3.07
CA LEU A 198 14.20 19.21 4.31
C LEU A 198 15.37 20.19 4.05
N ARG A 199 16.13 19.98 2.97
CA ARG A 199 17.20 20.88 2.56
C ARG A 199 16.68 22.27 2.19
N GLN A 200 15.56 22.36 1.45
CA GLN A 200 14.92 23.64 1.14
C GLN A 200 14.41 24.36 2.40
N ILE A 201 13.90 23.62 3.38
CA ILE A 201 13.53 24.20 4.69
C ILE A 201 14.73 24.86 5.35
N GLU A 202 15.92 24.31 5.19
CA GLU A 202 17.12 24.87 5.82
C GLU A 202 17.65 26.13 5.11
N PHE A 203 17.63 26.15 3.78
CA PHE A 203 18.31 27.19 2.99
C PHE A 203 17.39 28.16 2.25
N ASN A 204 16.10 27.86 2.07
CA ASN A 204 15.17 28.69 1.30
C ASN A 204 14.23 29.51 2.20
N PRO A 205 14.39 30.86 2.26
CA PRO A 205 13.54 31.71 3.10
C PRO A 205 12.05 31.67 2.74
N GLU A 206 11.69 31.47 1.46
CA GLU A 206 10.29 31.42 1.03
C GLU A 206 9.60 30.15 1.54
N VAL A 207 10.33 29.03 1.57
CA VAL A 207 9.85 27.78 2.14
C VAL A 207 9.64 27.92 3.64
N LYS A 208 10.60 28.56 4.34
CA LYS A 208 10.47 28.86 5.79
C LYS A 208 9.24 29.72 6.07
N ASP A 209 9.05 30.79 5.30
CA ASP A 209 7.91 31.69 5.45
C ASP A 209 6.58 30.95 5.22
N TYR A 210 6.50 30.13 4.18
CA TYR A 210 5.31 29.32 3.92
C TYR A 210 5.01 28.37 5.09
N LEU A 211 6.00 27.61 5.57
CA LEU A 211 5.81 26.65 6.65
C LEU A 211 5.47 27.32 7.99
N SER A 212 5.98 28.51 8.27
CA SER A 212 5.67 29.28 9.50
C SER A 212 4.19 29.72 9.57
N ARG A 213 3.48 29.72 8.45
CA ARG A 213 2.05 30.00 8.38
C ARG A 213 1.19 28.79 8.75
N ILE A 214 1.75 27.59 8.76
CA ILE A 214 1.07 26.38 9.22
C ILE A 214 0.92 26.49 10.74
N LYS A 215 -0.32 26.49 11.23
CA LYS A 215 -0.64 26.58 12.66
C LYS A 215 -1.06 25.25 13.25
N TYR A 216 -1.59 24.36 12.41
CA TYR A 216 -1.99 23.03 12.81
C TYR A 216 -1.51 22.01 11.79
N LEU A 217 -0.84 20.98 12.29
CA LEU A 217 -0.45 19.80 11.51
C LEU A 217 -1.13 18.57 12.09
N VAL A 218 -1.91 17.89 11.28
CA VAL A 218 -2.60 16.65 11.65
C VAL A 218 -2.02 15.50 10.86
N VAL A 219 -1.63 14.41 11.54
CA VAL A 219 -1.04 13.24 10.88
C VAL A 219 -1.83 11.99 11.23
N ASP A 220 -2.52 11.44 10.22
CA ASP A 220 -3.24 10.16 10.34
C ASP A 220 -2.30 8.98 10.07
N GLU A 221 -2.62 7.81 10.65
CA GLU A 221 -1.81 6.59 10.56
C GLU A 221 -0.32 6.82 10.90
N TYR A 222 -0.06 7.62 11.95
CA TYR A 222 1.29 8.06 12.31
C TYR A 222 2.27 6.92 12.62
N GLN A 223 1.77 5.74 13.00
CA GLN A 223 2.59 4.54 13.18
C GLN A 223 3.27 4.05 11.89
N ASP A 224 2.80 4.50 10.71
CA ASP A 224 3.38 4.13 9.41
C ASP A 224 4.41 5.15 8.89
N VAL A 225 4.64 6.23 9.63
CA VAL A 225 5.64 7.26 9.30
C VAL A 225 7.05 6.69 9.45
N ASN A 226 7.90 6.90 8.44
CA ASN A 226 9.33 6.57 8.52
C ASN A 226 10.15 7.71 9.15
N ASP A 227 11.42 7.44 9.43
CA ASP A 227 12.28 8.41 10.14
C ASP A 227 12.48 9.71 9.34
N LEU A 228 12.57 9.65 8.00
CA LEU A 228 12.71 10.82 7.16
C LEU A 228 11.44 11.69 7.11
N GLN A 229 10.29 11.05 7.05
CA GLN A 229 8.98 11.72 7.15
C GLN A 229 8.79 12.37 8.53
N GLU A 230 9.22 11.68 9.58
CA GLU A 230 9.19 12.22 10.94
C GLU A 230 10.05 13.49 11.10
N LYS A 231 11.22 13.52 10.47
CA LYS A 231 12.06 14.74 10.45
C LYS A 231 11.33 15.92 9.83
N LEU A 232 10.60 15.70 8.74
CA LEU A 232 9.78 16.75 8.12
C LEU A 232 8.67 17.24 9.06
N ILE A 233 7.96 16.33 9.72
CA ILE A 233 6.93 16.65 10.71
C ILE A 233 7.53 17.49 11.85
N LEU A 234 8.67 17.05 12.38
CA LEU A 234 9.38 17.77 13.45
C LEU A 234 9.79 19.18 13.01
N ARG A 235 10.32 19.35 11.79
CA ARG A 235 10.69 20.69 11.27
C ARG A 235 9.49 21.62 11.15
N ILE A 236 8.32 21.12 10.77
CA ILE A 236 7.09 21.92 10.72
C ILE A 236 6.64 22.29 12.16
N ALA A 237 6.76 21.37 13.12
CA ALA A 237 6.47 21.64 14.52
C ALA A 237 7.38 22.73 15.11
N GLU A 238 8.68 22.66 14.84
CA GLU A 238 9.68 23.64 15.28
C GLU A 238 9.40 25.06 14.76
N MET A 239 8.65 25.19 13.67
CA MET A 239 8.19 26.48 13.13
C MET A 239 6.92 27.02 13.81
N GLY A 240 6.41 26.32 14.84
CA GLY A 240 5.32 26.79 15.69
C GLY A 240 3.95 26.18 15.35
N ALA A 241 3.89 25.11 14.57
CA ALA A 241 2.65 24.38 14.34
C ALA A 241 2.28 23.52 15.56
N ASN A 242 1.00 23.54 15.95
CA ASN A 242 0.43 22.58 16.89
C ASN A 242 0.25 21.24 16.18
N ILE A 243 0.80 20.17 16.74
CA ILE A 243 0.80 18.84 16.14
C ILE A 243 -0.27 17.95 16.75
N CYS A 244 -1.08 17.33 15.91
CA CYS A 244 -1.97 16.25 16.32
C CYS A 244 -1.62 14.99 15.52
N VAL A 245 -1.17 13.95 16.22
CA VAL A 245 -0.92 12.64 15.60
C VAL A 245 -1.94 11.62 16.08
N VAL A 246 -2.39 10.76 15.18
CA VAL A 246 -3.25 9.64 15.52
C VAL A 246 -2.71 8.36 14.90
N GLY A 247 -2.72 7.30 15.68
CA GLY A 247 -2.22 6.01 15.23
C GLY A 247 -2.56 4.86 16.16
N ASP A 248 -2.23 3.68 15.67
CA ASP A 248 -2.29 2.42 16.40
C ASP A 248 -0.98 1.67 16.18
N ASP A 249 -0.09 1.70 17.16
CA ASP A 249 1.22 1.04 17.10
C ASP A 249 1.11 -0.47 16.88
N ASP A 250 -0.02 -1.09 17.30
CA ASP A 250 -0.34 -2.49 17.03
C ASP A 250 -0.72 -2.75 15.55
N GLN A 251 -0.95 -1.70 14.74
CA GLN A 251 -1.22 -1.79 13.31
C GLN A 251 -0.05 -1.32 12.42
N THR A 252 1.17 -1.22 12.96
CA THR A 252 2.38 -0.96 12.19
C THR A 252 2.76 -2.20 11.40
N ILE A 253 2.42 -2.24 10.11
CA ILE A 253 2.63 -3.42 9.25
C ILE A 253 3.48 -3.11 7.99
N TYR A 254 4.02 -1.89 7.87
CA TYR A 254 4.84 -1.46 6.74
C TYR A 254 6.31 -1.23 7.10
N GLN A 255 6.83 -1.95 8.11
CA GLN A 255 8.23 -1.83 8.51
C GLN A 255 9.21 -2.16 7.37
N PHE A 256 8.84 -3.09 6.48
CA PHE A 256 9.62 -3.39 5.29
C PHE A 256 9.75 -2.20 4.31
N ARG A 257 8.93 -1.14 4.48
CA ARG A 257 9.00 0.15 3.79
C ARG A 257 9.63 1.25 4.64
N GLY A 258 10.18 0.91 5.81
CA GLY A 258 10.82 1.85 6.71
C GLY A 258 9.93 2.46 7.80
N SER A 259 8.64 2.08 7.91
CA SER A 259 7.79 2.55 9.01
C SER A 259 8.39 2.21 10.35
N ASN A 260 8.34 3.17 11.29
CA ASN A 260 8.94 3.04 12.61
C ASN A 260 7.92 3.26 13.72
N ALA A 261 7.46 2.16 14.35
CA ALA A 261 6.52 2.22 15.47
C ALA A 261 7.04 3.06 16.65
N ASN A 262 8.38 3.17 16.80
CA ASN A 262 8.97 4.00 17.86
C ASN A 262 8.60 5.47 17.71
N ASN A 263 8.30 5.95 16.51
CA ASN A 263 7.81 7.31 16.30
C ASN A 263 6.53 7.58 17.09
N MET A 264 5.63 6.60 17.14
CA MET A 264 4.41 6.67 17.94
C MET A 264 4.71 6.48 19.43
N ILE A 265 5.55 5.50 19.80
CA ILE A 265 5.84 5.12 21.19
C ILE A 265 6.54 6.26 21.93
N SER A 266 7.54 6.90 21.30
CA SER A 266 8.35 7.97 21.91
C SER A 266 7.87 9.39 21.58
N PHE A 267 6.66 9.57 21.05
CA PHE A 267 6.16 10.89 20.63
C PHE A 267 6.24 11.93 21.73
N SER A 268 5.75 11.60 22.92
CA SER A 268 5.75 12.53 24.07
C SER A 268 7.14 12.85 24.64
N GLU A 269 8.18 12.11 24.24
CA GLU A 269 9.56 12.38 24.63
C GLU A 269 10.22 13.40 23.67
N ARG A 270 9.73 13.46 22.42
CA ARG A 270 10.29 14.29 21.35
C ARG A 270 9.58 15.62 21.17
N TYR A 271 8.30 15.69 21.52
CA TYR A 271 7.49 16.90 21.40
C TYR A 271 7.14 17.45 22.77
N ALA A 272 7.17 18.78 22.92
CA ALA A 272 6.81 19.45 24.16
C ALA A 272 5.29 19.54 24.36
N ASP A 273 4.86 19.63 25.61
CA ASP A 273 3.46 19.86 26.00
C ASP A 273 2.45 18.93 25.30
N VAL A 274 2.73 17.64 25.32
CA VAL A 274 1.90 16.63 24.67
C VAL A 274 0.77 16.18 25.59
N HIS A 275 -0.46 16.39 25.15
CA HIS A 275 -1.63 15.73 25.73
C HIS A 275 -1.87 14.37 25.06
N GLN A 276 -2.12 13.31 25.84
CA GLN A 276 -2.38 11.98 25.33
C GLN A 276 -3.84 11.59 25.56
N VAL A 277 -4.52 11.16 24.51
CA VAL A 277 -5.88 10.61 24.58
C VAL A 277 -5.89 9.19 24.04
N ARG A 278 -6.56 8.26 24.74
CA ARG A 278 -6.67 6.87 24.34
C ARG A 278 -8.06 6.56 23.82
N LEU A 279 -8.16 6.06 22.58
CA LEU A 279 -9.41 5.61 21.99
C LEU A 279 -9.45 4.08 22.01
N GLU A 280 -9.94 3.52 23.12
CA GLU A 280 -9.91 2.07 23.37
C GLU A 280 -11.21 1.37 22.97
N LYS A 281 -12.28 2.12 22.68
CA LYS A 281 -13.57 1.55 22.29
C LYS A 281 -13.62 1.25 20.80
N ASN A 282 -13.75 -0.05 20.47
CA ASN A 282 -13.86 -0.56 19.09
C ASN A 282 -15.33 -0.61 18.67
N PHE A 283 -15.71 0.12 17.63
CA PHE A 283 -17.07 0.18 17.09
C PHE A 283 -17.29 -0.73 15.87
N ARG A 284 -16.32 -1.60 15.57
CA ARG A 284 -16.34 -2.50 14.42
C ARG A 284 -16.63 -3.94 14.77
N CYS A 285 -15.85 -4.48 15.71
CA CYS A 285 -15.74 -5.91 15.93
C CYS A 285 -16.62 -6.36 17.10
N ALA A 286 -17.28 -7.49 16.95
CA ALA A 286 -17.95 -8.19 18.03
C ALA A 286 -17.00 -8.51 19.22
N PRO A 287 -17.51 -8.64 20.46
CA PRO A 287 -16.66 -8.84 21.64
C PRO A 287 -15.67 -9.99 21.53
N GLY A 288 -16.09 -11.14 20.96
CA GLY A 288 -15.19 -12.29 20.80
C GLY A 288 -14.03 -12.05 19.84
N ILE A 289 -14.22 -11.24 18.79
CA ILE A 289 -13.13 -10.86 17.85
C ILE A 289 -12.12 -9.97 18.59
N VAL A 290 -12.61 -9.00 19.38
CA VAL A 290 -11.78 -8.12 20.21
C VAL A 290 -10.95 -8.92 21.21
N ASP A 291 -11.55 -9.92 21.85
CA ASP A 291 -10.88 -10.79 22.81
C ASP A 291 -9.76 -11.63 22.16
N VAL A 292 -10.05 -12.28 21.03
CA VAL A 292 -9.04 -13.04 20.27
C VAL A 292 -7.89 -12.14 19.81
N ALA A 293 -8.19 -10.96 19.28
CA ALA A 293 -7.16 -9.99 18.87
C ALA A 293 -6.29 -9.54 20.06
N GLY A 294 -6.90 -9.32 21.22
CA GLY A 294 -6.21 -8.99 22.47
C GLY A 294 -5.26 -10.11 22.93
N CYS A 295 -5.74 -11.36 22.97
CA CYS A 295 -4.93 -12.51 23.36
C CYS A 295 -3.64 -12.67 22.52
N VAL A 296 -3.69 -12.27 21.25
CA VAL A 296 -2.53 -12.33 20.37
C VAL A 296 -1.60 -11.14 20.59
N ILE A 297 -2.12 -9.91 20.52
CA ILE A 297 -1.26 -8.71 20.49
C ILE A 297 -0.61 -8.40 21.84
N GLU A 298 -1.19 -8.86 22.96
CA GLU A 298 -0.64 -8.70 24.31
C GLU A 298 0.67 -9.49 24.54
N ASN A 299 1.02 -10.42 23.63
CA ASN A 299 2.33 -11.10 23.64
C ASN A 299 3.47 -10.24 23.06
N ASN A 300 3.21 -9.03 22.58
CA ASN A 300 4.24 -8.09 22.15
C ASN A 300 4.70 -7.22 23.31
N ASP A 301 6.03 -7.08 23.47
CA ASP A 301 6.63 -6.20 24.48
C ASP A 301 6.74 -4.76 24.00
N ARG A 302 7.06 -4.53 22.71
CA ARG A 302 7.26 -3.20 22.12
C ARG A 302 5.96 -2.60 21.63
N ARG A 303 5.14 -2.13 22.58
CA ARG A 303 3.84 -1.51 22.31
C ARG A 303 3.42 -0.53 23.39
N ILE A 304 2.52 0.40 23.03
CA ILE A 304 1.86 1.26 24.00
C ILE A 304 0.76 0.45 24.70
N ALA A 305 0.81 0.41 26.03
CA ALA A 305 -0.20 -0.31 26.82
C ALA A 305 -1.59 0.33 26.60
N LYS A 306 -2.51 -0.44 26.03
CA LYS A 306 -3.91 -0.07 25.80
C LYS A 306 -4.78 -1.32 25.80
N LYS A 307 -6.07 -1.16 26.12
CA LYS A 307 -7.03 -2.27 26.20
C LYS A 307 -8.21 -2.02 25.26
N MET A 308 -8.25 -2.74 24.16
CA MET A 308 -9.37 -2.66 23.24
C MET A 308 -10.63 -3.28 23.85
N VAL A 309 -11.76 -2.55 23.80
CA VAL A 309 -13.06 -3.00 24.31
C VAL A 309 -14.11 -2.85 23.21
N SER A 310 -14.92 -3.87 22.98
CA SER A 310 -15.99 -3.78 21.97
C SER A 310 -17.08 -2.78 22.39
N GLY A 311 -17.46 -1.89 21.47
CA GLY A 311 -18.59 -0.98 21.58
C GLY A 311 -19.86 -1.51 20.92
N VAL A 312 -19.82 -2.72 20.33
CA VAL A 312 -20.95 -3.39 19.64
C VAL A 312 -21.29 -4.69 20.37
N THR A 313 -21.60 -4.57 21.64
CA THR A 313 -21.78 -5.68 22.58
C THR A 313 -22.92 -6.63 22.24
N GLU A 314 -23.88 -6.20 21.44
CA GLU A 314 -25.02 -7.00 20.96
C GLU A 314 -24.65 -7.99 19.84
N LEU A 315 -23.51 -7.78 19.17
CA LEU A 315 -23.06 -8.69 18.11
C LEU A 315 -22.44 -9.96 18.72
N GLN A 316 -22.95 -11.11 18.28
CA GLN A 316 -22.34 -12.38 18.62
C GLN A 316 -21.32 -12.77 17.54
N ALA A 317 -20.12 -13.15 17.98
CA ALA A 317 -19.06 -13.61 17.10
C ALA A 317 -19.16 -15.12 16.82
N THR A 318 -18.90 -15.52 15.57
CA THR A 318 -18.54 -16.90 15.22
C THR A 318 -17.04 -16.94 14.96
N ILE A 319 -16.29 -17.67 15.80
CA ILE A 319 -14.83 -17.75 15.69
C ILE A 319 -14.43 -19.21 15.75
N GLU A 320 -13.89 -19.71 14.64
CA GLU A 320 -13.54 -21.11 14.49
C GLU A 320 -12.12 -21.24 13.92
N ALA A 321 -11.35 -22.19 14.47
CA ALA A 321 -10.11 -22.66 13.89
C ALA A 321 -10.26 -24.14 13.52
N LYS A 322 -10.00 -24.49 12.26
CA LYS A 322 -10.28 -25.84 11.76
C LYS A 322 -9.12 -26.38 10.91
N ARG A 323 -8.76 -27.62 11.20
CA ARG A 323 -7.80 -28.41 10.43
C ARG A 323 -8.44 -29.08 9.23
N TYR A 324 -7.67 -29.16 8.14
CA TYR A 324 -8.00 -29.90 6.93
C TYR A 324 -6.88 -30.89 6.58
N ALA A 325 -7.16 -31.87 5.74
CA ALA A 325 -6.19 -32.90 5.37
C ALA A 325 -5.08 -32.34 4.48
N ASP A 326 -5.44 -31.45 3.57
CA ASP A 326 -4.52 -30.76 2.67
C ASP A 326 -5.05 -29.38 2.25
N LYS A 327 -4.23 -28.69 1.47
CA LYS A 327 -4.53 -27.34 0.99
C LYS A 327 -5.76 -27.26 0.08
N MET A 328 -6.00 -28.28 -0.73
CA MET A 328 -7.15 -28.31 -1.64
C MET A 328 -8.45 -28.42 -0.84
N GLU A 329 -8.54 -29.41 0.06
CA GLU A 329 -9.70 -29.57 0.96
C GLU A 329 -9.97 -28.30 1.76
N GLN A 330 -8.90 -27.60 2.18
CA GLN A 330 -9.01 -26.34 2.92
C GLN A 330 -9.76 -25.26 2.10
N PHE A 331 -9.35 -25.00 0.86
CA PHE A 331 -9.97 -23.97 0.04
C PHE A 331 -11.35 -24.37 -0.48
N ASP A 332 -11.58 -25.64 -0.79
CA ASP A 332 -12.90 -26.16 -1.16
C ASP A 332 -13.90 -26.00 -0.01
N SER A 333 -13.49 -26.31 1.22
CA SER A 333 -14.33 -26.11 2.41
C SER A 333 -14.58 -24.63 2.71
N ILE A 334 -13.65 -23.73 2.40
CA ILE A 334 -13.87 -22.28 2.48
C ILE A 334 -14.95 -21.86 1.48
N ALA A 335 -14.90 -22.34 0.24
CA ALA A 335 -15.90 -22.05 -0.79
C ALA A 335 -17.30 -22.56 -0.37
N GLU A 336 -17.39 -23.78 0.15
CA GLU A 336 -18.65 -24.33 0.69
C GLU A 336 -19.22 -23.44 1.82
N ARG A 337 -18.37 -23.03 2.76
CA ARG A 337 -18.78 -22.16 3.88
C ARG A 337 -19.24 -20.79 3.40
N ILE A 338 -18.61 -20.22 2.37
CA ILE A 338 -19.04 -18.96 1.75
C ILE A 338 -20.44 -19.09 1.16
N ILE A 339 -20.75 -20.21 0.49
CA ILE A 339 -22.11 -20.49 -0.03
C ILE A 339 -23.14 -20.55 1.11
N GLU A 340 -22.82 -21.21 2.22
CA GLU A 340 -23.70 -21.28 3.39
C GLU A 340 -23.97 -19.90 3.98
N LEU A 341 -22.92 -19.08 4.15
CA LEU A 341 -23.02 -17.72 4.67
C LEU A 341 -23.84 -16.82 3.74
N HIS A 342 -23.65 -16.93 2.44
CA HIS A 342 -24.43 -16.19 1.46
C HIS A 342 -25.92 -16.60 1.49
N LYS A 343 -26.22 -17.90 1.57
CA LYS A 343 -27.59 -18.41 1.76
C LYS A 343 -28.22 -17.91 3.06
N SER A 344 -27.45 -17.64 4.10
CA SER A 344 -27.92 -17.04 5.35
C SER A 344 -28.14 -15.52 5.28
N GLY A 345 -27.86 -14.89 4.13
CA GLY A 345 -28.10 -13.47 3.86
C GLY A 345 -26.88 -12.55 3.94
N ILE A 346 -25.66 -13.09 4.07
CA ILE A 346 -24.44 -12.27 4.04
C ILE A 346 -24.06 -12.05 2.56
N PRO A 347 -24.00 -10.78 2.06
CA PRO A 347 -23.55 -10.49 0.70
C PRO A 347 -22.10 -10.93 0.49
N TYR A 348 -21.74 -11.38 -0.71
CA TYR A 348 -20.36 -11.76 -1.05
C TYR A 348 -19.34 -10.65 -0.78
N LYS A 349 -19.66 -9.40 -1.08
CA LYS A 349 -18.79 -8.22 -0.84
C LYS A 349 -18.45 -7.98 0.64
N GLU A 350 -19.22 -8.54 1.57
CA GLU A 350 -18.97 -8.49 3.01
C GLU A 350 -18.14 -9.68 3.50
N ILE A 351 -17.60 -10.51 2.58
CA ILE A 351 -16.77 -11.67 2.87
C ILE A 351 -15.38 -11.46 2.26
N ALA A 352 -14.33 -11.71 3.05
CA ALA A 352 -12.95 -11.63 2.58
C ALA A 352 -12.16 -12.89 2.90
N ILE A 353 -11.28 -13.29 1.97
CA ILE A 353 -10.20 -14.26 2.20
C ILE A 353 -8.90 -13.46 2.26
N LEU A 354 -8.30 -13.41 3.44
CA LEU A 354 -7.08 -12.65 3.68
C LEU A 354 -5.88 -13.59 3.79
N VAL A 355 -4.97 -13.50 2.84
CA VAL A 355 -3.79 -14.37 2.77
C VAL A 355 -2.52 -13.64 3.20
N ARG A 356 -1.56 -14.38 3.78
CA ARG A 356 -0.26 -13.78 4.15
C ARG A 356 0.64 -13.56 2.93
N LYS A 357 0.66 -14.49 1.98
CA LYS A 357 1.48 -14.45 0.77
C LYS A 357 0.61 -14.45 -0.48
N GLY A 358 1.00 -13.67 -1.50
CA GLY A 358 0.25 -13.59 -2.77
C GLY A 358 0.05 -14.94 -3.46
N LYS A 359 1.00 -15.88 -3.33
CA LYS A 359 0.89 -17.23 -3.90
C LYS A 359 -0.37 -18.03 -3.47
N ALA A 360 -1.03 -17.63 -2.38
CA ALA A 360 -2.26 -18.26 -1.89
C ALA A 360 -3.54 -17.68 -2.56
N ILE A 361 -3.42 -16.60 -3.33
CA ILE A 361 -4.55 -15.99 -4.05
C ILE A 361 -5.05 -16.92 -5.14
N GLU A 362 -4.14 -17.51 -5.92
CA GLU A 362 -4.51 -18.39 -7.03
C GLU A 362 -5.31 -19.63 -6.56
N PRO A 363 -4.85 -20.45 -5.57
CA PRO A 363 -5.65 -21.55 -5.07
C PRO A 363 -7.02 -21.12 -4.51
N ALA A 364 -7.10 -19.98 -3.81
CA ALA A 364 -8.34 -19.44 -3.33
C ALA A 364 -9.30 -19.05 -4.47
N SER A 365 -8.77 -18.37 -5.49
CA SER A 365 -9.54 -17.97 -6.68
C SER A 365 -10.06 -19.18 -7.45
N SER A 366 -9.21 -20.20 -7.63
CA SER A 366 -9.56 -21.43 -8.33
C SER A 366 -10.71 -22.19 -7.64
N ALA A 367 -10.69 -22.28 -6.30
CA ALA A 367 -11.77 -22.93 -5.54
C ALA A 367 -13.09 -22.16 -5.65
N LEU A 368 -13.05 -20.81 -5.60
CA LEU A 368 -14.25 -19.99 -5.77
C LEU A 368 -14.81 -20.07 -7.19
N ASP A 369 -13.95 -20.09 -8.21
CA ASP A 369 -14.35 -20.22 -9.60
C ASP A 369 -15.04 -21.56 -9.86
N GLN A 370 -14.46 -22.67 -9.39
CA GLN A 370 -15.05 -24.00 -9.47
C GLN A 370 -16.42 -24.11 -8.76
N ALA A 371 -16.59 -23.35 -7.67
CA ALA A 371 -17.85 -23.28 -6.93
C ALA A 371 -18.86 -22.27 -7.52
N GLY A 372 -18.50 -21.54 -8.60
CA GLY A 372 -19.33 -20.51 -9.22
C GLY A 372 -19.57 -19.29 -8.32
N ILE A 373 -18.64 -18.97 -7.42
CA ILE A 373 -18.72 -17.83 -6.50
C ILE A 373 -18.03 -16.63 -7.14
N PRO A 374 -18.70 -15.48 -7.29
CA PRO A 374 -18.07 -14.27 -7.79
C PRO A 374 -17.01 -13.75 -6.81
N PHE A 375 -15.83 -13.41 -7.30
CA PHE A 375 -14.76 -12.87 -6.48
C PHE A 375 -14.01 -11.73 -7.19
N GLU A 376 -13.37 -10.91 -6.40
CA GLU A 376 -12.43 -9.88 -6.83
C GLU A 376 -11.07 -10.08 -6.16
N THR A 377 -10.02 -9.89 -6.92
CA THR A 377 -8.65 -9.89 -6.41
C THR A 377 -7.87 -8.71 -6.96
N ASP A 378 -7.02 -8.12 -6.12
CA ASP A 378 -6.07 -7.07 -6.51
C ASP A 378 -4.73 -7.65 -7.04
N SER A 379 -4.71 -8.93 -7.41
CA SER A 379 -3.49 -9.57 -7.86
C SER A 379 -3.11 -9.12 -9.27
N ALA A 380 -1.95 -8.49 -9.40
CA ALA A 380 -1.32 -8.26 -10.68
C ALA A 380 -1.04 -9.59 -11.42
N GLU A 381 -0.83 -10.69 -10.69
CA GLU A 381 -0.61 -12.02 -11.24
C GLU A 381 -1.73 -12.43 -12.19
N HIS A 382 -2.98 -12.12 -11.87
CA HIS A 382 -4.12 -12.43 -12.72
C HIS A 382 -4.06 -11.67 -14.07
N PHE A 383 -3.61 -10.41 -14.05
CA PHE A 383 -3.41 -9.62 -15.27
C PHE A 383 -2.30 -10.24 -16.13
N PHE A 384 -1.15 -10.56 -15.53
CA PHE A 384 0.00 -11.15 -16.27
C PHE A 384 -0.26 -12.59 -16.75
N ALA A 385 -1.15 -13.34 -16.10
CA ALA A 385 -1.59 -14.66 -16.56
C ALA A 385 -2.68 -14.59 -17.65
N GLY A 386 -3.34 -13.44 -17.81
CA GLY A 386 -4.48 -13.22 -18.69
C GLY A 386 -4.19 -13.45 -20.17
N ASP A 387 -5.21 -13.86 -20.93
CA ASP A 387 -5.05 -14.15 -22.35
C ASP A 387 -4.77 -12.90 -23.18
N TYR A 388 -5.39 -11.77 -22.85
CA TYR A 388 -5.14 -10.50 -23.57
C TYR A 388 -3.72 -10.00 -23.33
N PHE A 389 -3.19 -10.11 -22.11
CA PHE A 389 -1.79 -9.80 -21.85
C PHE A 389 -0.84 -10.61 -22.73
N LYS A 390 -1.04 -11.94 -22.82
CA LYS A 390 -0.24 -12.82 -23.69
C LYS A 390 -0.31 -12.41 -25.17
N ARG A 391 -1.51 -12.04 -25.64
CA ARG A 391 -1.72 -11.56 -27.01
C ARG A 391 -0.99 -10.23 -27.28
N PHE A 392 -0.98 -9.31 -26.31
CA PHE A 392 -0.19 -8.07 -26.44
C PHE A 392 1.31 -8.33 -26.48
N VAL A 393 1.81 -9.28 -25.67
CA VAL A 393 3.22 -9.70 -25.72
C VAL A 393 3.59 -10.26 -27.11
N VAL A 394 2.75 -11.12 -27.68
CA VAL A 394 2.95 -11.63 -29.05
C VAL A 394 2.93 -10.50 -30.08
N THR A 395 2.01 -9.53 -29.92
CA THR A 395 1.92 -8.36 -30.82
C THR A 395 3.21 -7.52 -30.78
N LEU A 396 3.82 -7.32 -29.60
CA LEU A 396 5.11 -6.66 -29.46
C LEU A 396 6.24 -7.47 -30.13
N GLN A 397 6.24 -8.80 -30.00
CA GLN A 397 7.24 -9.67 -30.62
C GLN A 397 7.26 -9.53 -32.15
N ILE A 398 6.09 -9.35 -32.78
CA ILE A 398 5.95 -9.18 -34.24
C ILE A 398 6.64 -7.90 -34.74
N LEU A 399 6.86 -6.91 -33.93
CA LEU A 399 7.62 -5.71 -34.31
C LEU A 399 9.11 -6.01 -34.54
N SER A 400 9.66 -7.04 -33.90
CA SER A 400 11.06 -7.48 -34.10
C SER A 400 11.18 -8.50 -35.19
N ASP A 401 10.22 -9.41 -35.30
CA ASP A 401 10.21 -10.49 -36.27
C ASP A 401 8.79 -10.59 -36.87
N ILE A 402 8.64 -10.03 -38.08
CA ILE A 402 7.33 -9.84 -38.74
C ILE A 402 6.79 -11.19 -39.22
N ASP A 403 6.09 -11.91 -38.37
CA ASP A 403 5.37 -13.15 -38.70
C ASP A 403 3.84 -12.91 -38.68
N LYS A 404 3.27 -12.72 -39.86
CA LYS A 404 1.83 -12.49 -40.03
C LYS A 404 1.00 -13.70 -39.59
N ALA A 405 1.49 -14.92 -39.82
CA ALA A 405 0.76 -16.14 -39.51
C ALA A 405 0.62 -16.33 -37.98
N LYS A 406 1.71 -16.14 -37.27
CA LYS A 406 1.74 -16.19 -35.80
C LYS A 406 0.82 -15.13 -35.16
N LEU A 407 0.82 -13.91 -35.69
CA LEU A 407 -0.06 -12.86 -35.21
C LEU A 407 -1.53 -13.21 -35.49
N TYR A 408 -1.84 -13.73 -36.69
CA TYR A 408 -3.20 -14.12 -37.05
C TYR A 408 -3.72 -15.24 -36.17
N GLU A 409 -2.92 -16.29 -35.97
CA GLU A 409 -3.27 -17.39 -35.05
C GLU A 409 -3.61 -16.89 -33.65
N CYS A 410 -2.88 -15.87 -33.18
CA CYS A 410 -3.09 -15.28 -31.88
C CYS A 410 -4.40 -14.47 -31.74
N TRP A 411 -4.92 -13.88 -32.84
CA TRP A 411 -6.04 -12.93 -32.79
C TRP A 411 -7.29 -13.35 -33.58
N GLN A 412 -7.26 -14.45 -34.37
CA GLN A 412 -8.32 -14.85 -35.30
C GLN A 412 -9.68 -15.13 -34.65
N ASP A 413 -9.72 -15.46 -33.39
CA ASP A 413 -10.93 -15.75 -32.61
C ASP A 413 -11.63 -14.46 -32.09
N ILE A 414 -10.95 -13.31 -32.17
CA ILE A 414 -11.40 -12.03 -31.63
C ILE A 414 -11.57 -10.98 -32.73
N ILE A 415 -10.68 -10.99 -33.75
CA ILE A 415 -10.59 -9.95 -34.76
C ILE A 415 -10.91 -10.54 -36.12
N ASP A 416 -11.85 -9.91 -36.86
CA ASP A 416 -12.14 -10.32 -38.23
C ASP A 416 -10.95 -10.11 -39.17
N GLY A 417 -10.91 -10.88 -40.28
CA GLY A 417 -9.77 -10.88 -41.20
C GLY A 417 -9.51 -9.55 -41.92
N THR A 418 -10.54 -8.69 -42.06
CA THR A 418 -10.39 -7.36 -42.68
C THR A 418 -9.73 -6.39 -41.70
N ALA A 419 -10.26 -6.33 -40.50
CA ALA A 419 -9.71 -5.52 -39.39
C ALA A 419 -8.30 -5.97 -39.02
N PHE A 420 -8.04 -7.30 -38.96
CA PHE A 420 -6.71 -7.87 -38.79
C PHE A 420 -5.70 -7.36 -39.82
N ASN A 421 -6.07 -7.36 -41.12
CA ASN A 421 -5.16 -6.86 -42.16
C ASN A 421 -4.84 -5.36 -41.99
N ALA A 422 -5.78 -4.56 -41.54
CA ALA A 422 -5.56 -3.14 -41.23
C ALA A 422 -4.56 -2.99 -40.06
N GLY A 423 -4.77 -3.72 -38.97
CA GLY A 423 -3.87 -3.75 -37.82
C GLY A 423 -2.48 -4.22 -38.16
N PHE A 424 -2.35 -5.32 -38.92
CA PHE A 424 -1.04 -5.83 -39.38
C PHE A 424 -0.29 -4.81 -40.25
N LYS A 425 -0.99 -4.14 -41.17
CA LYS A 425 -0.39 -3.09 -42.01
C LYS A 425 0.13 -1.93 -41.14
N PHE A 426 -0.59 -1.56 -40.11
CA PHE A 426 -0.17 -0.55 -39.14
C PHE A 426 1.11 -0.97 -38.42
N LEU A 427 1.14 -2.17 -37.78
CA LEU A 427 2.33 -2.69 -37.09
C LEU A 427 3.56 -2.73 -38.02
N ARG A 428 3.37 -3.17 -39.27
CA ARG A 428 4.46 -3.20 -40.27
C ARG A 428 4.97 -1.79 -40.58
N SER A 429 4.14 -0.76 -40.57
CA SER A 429 4.58 0.63 -40.75
C SER A 429 5.39 1.12 -39.56
N CYS A 430 4.96 0.81 -38.33
CA CYS A 430 5.69 1.14 -37.10
C CYS A 430 7.07 0.49 -37.04
N ALA A 431 7.18 -0.80 -37.42
CA ALA A 431 8.44 -1.51 -37.43
C ALA A 431 9.48 -0.94 -38.45
N ARG A 432 9.03 -0.24 -39.49
CA ARG A 432 9.91 0.33 -40.52
C ARG A 432 10.39 1.75 -40.26
N GLY A 433 9.68 2.52 -39.45
CA GLY A 433 9.96 3.94 -39.31
C GLY A 433 9.66 4.52 -37.93
N GLY A 434 9.54 3.64 -36.90
CA GLY A 434 8.86 3.98 -35.66
C GLY A 434 9.66 4.79 -34.66
N THR A 435 9.18 6.00 -34.40
CA THR A 435 9.49 6.82 -33.22
C THR A 435 8.35 6.82 -32.20
N LEU A 436 7.25 6.08 -32.48
CA LEU A 436 6.09 6.05 -31.59
C LEU A 436 6.41 5.37 -30.25
N PRO A 437 5.80 5.82 -29.16
CA PRO A 437 5.76 5.09 -27.90
C PRO A 437 5.19 3.68 -28.07
N LEU A 438 5.70 2.72 -27.29
CA LEU A 438 5.24 1.32 -27.38
C LEU A 438 3.74 1.20 -27.04
N SER A 439 3.25 1.99 -26.10
CA SER A 439 1.82 2.04 -25.76
C SER A 439 0.95 2.52 -26.92
N GLU A 440 1.40 3.55 -27.67
CA GLU A 440 0.69 4.04 -28.85
C GLU A 440 0.68 3.03 -30.00
N ILE A 441 1.73 2.21 -30.13
CA ILE A 441 1.76 1.11 -31.11
C ILE A 441 0.68 0.07 -30.76
N ILE A 442 0.57 -0.34 -29.51
CA ILE A 442 -0.46 -1.30 -29.07
C ILE A 442 -1.86 -0.69 -29.19
N ARG A 443 -2.06 0.55 -28.70
CA ARG A 443 -3.36 1.25 -28.84
C ARG A 443 -3.77 1.43 -30.29
N GLY A 444 -2.83 1.80 -31.16
CA GLY A 444 -3.10 1.94 -32.59
C GLY A 444 -3.45 0.61 -33.28
N PHE A 445 -2.80 -0.50 -32.90
CA PHE A 445 -3.20 -1.83 -33.36
C PHE A 445 -4.64 -2.16 -32.92
N CYS A 446 -4.97 -1.96 -31.66
CA CYS A 446 -6.29 -2.20 -31.11
C CYS A 446 -7.37 -1.33 -31.77
N GLU A 447 -7.08 -0.05 -32.06
CA GLU A 447 -7.97 0.84 -32.79
C GLU A 447 -8.23 0.34 -34.23
N LYS A 448 -7.18 -0.01 -34.98
CA LYS A 448 -7.31 -0.50 -36.37
C LYS A 448 -8.01 -1.84 -36.47
N THR A 449 -8.01 -2.61 -35.41
CA THR A 449 -8.66 -3.94 -35.33
C THR A 449 -10.02 -3.90 -34.66
N ALA A 450 -10.48 -2.74 -34.17
CA ALA A 450 -11.69 -2.61 -33.36
C ALA A 450 -11.70 -3.59 -32.17
N PHE A 451 -10.54 -3.81 -31.54
CA PHE A 451 -10.38 -4.74 -30.41
C PHE A 451 -11.32 -4.42 -29.25
N VAL A 452 -11.49 -3.14 -28.92
CA VAL A 452 -12.49 -2.66 -27.96
C VAL A 452 -13.76 -2.33 -28.72
N ASP A 453 -14.66 -3.31 -28.82
CA ASP A 453 -16.01 -3.14 -29.35
C ASP A 453 -16.99 -3.04 -28.17
N ASP A 454 -17.66 -1.90 -28.04
CA ASP A 454 -18.60 -1.66 -26.94
C ASP A 454 -19.82 -2.63 -26.95
N ALA A 455 -20.06 -3.32 -28.06
CA ALA A 455 -21.09 -4.33 -28.15
C ALA A 455 -20.64 -5.73 -27.69
N ALA A 456 -19.34 -5.94 -27.45
CA ALA A 456 -18.84 -7.22 -26.96
C ALA A 456 -19.12 -7.41 -25.46
N GLU A 457 -19.47 -8.63 -25.05
CA GLU A 457 -19.75 -8.96 -23.65
C GLU A 457 -18.55 -8.68 -22.73
N ASP A 458 -17.33 -8.77 -23.26
CA ASP A 458 -16.07 -8.54 -22.53
C ASP A 458 -15.39 -7.19 -22.84
N ALA A 459 -16.12 -6.24 -23.42
CA ALA A 459 -15.59 -4.92 -23.83
C ALA A 459 -14.86 -4.19 -22.68
N GLU A 460 -15.39 -4.26 -21.47
CA GLU A 460 -14.79 -3.64 -20.29
C GLU A 460 -13.46 -4.31 -19.91
N ILE A 461 -13.40 -5.64 -19.94
CA ILE A 461 -12.17 -6.41 -19.69
C ILE A 461 -11.11 -6.06 -20.72
N ARG A 462 -11.47 -6.00 -22.01
CA ARG A 462 -10.55 -5.62 -23.09
C ARG A 462 -9.97 -4.22 -22.91
N ARG A 463 -10.82 -3.27 -22.49
CA ARG A 463 -10.37 -1.89 -22.21
C ARG A 463 -9.41 -1.85 -21.04
N MET A 464 -9.73 -2.55 -19.95
CA MET A 464 -8.89 -2.63 -18.76
C MET A 464 -7.53 -3.25 -19.03
N ASP A 465 -7.51 -4.37 -19.76
CA ASP A 465 -6.27 -5.07 -20.09
C ASP A 465 -5.41 -4.23 -21.07
N LEU A 466 -6.04 -3.51 -22.02
CA LEU A 466 -5.36 -2.55 -22.89
C LEU A 466 -4.76 -1.38 -22.08
N ASP A 467 -5.49 -0.81 -21.13
CA ASP A 467 -4.97 0.26 -20.29
C ASP A 467 -3.86 -0.23 -19.36
N GLY A 468 -3.98 -1.45 -18.86
CA GLY A 468 -2.96 -2.09 -18.05
C GLY A 468 -1.64 -2.29 -18.78
N ILE A 469 -1.67 -2.88 -19.97
CA ILE A 469 -0.43 -3.06 -20.76
C ILE A 469 0.13 -1.71 -21.22
N ALA A 470 -0.73 -0.76 -21.63
CA ALA A 470 -0.28 0.55 -22.06
C ALA A 470 0.44 1.29 -20.92
N LYS A 471 -0.08 1.23 -19.68
CA LYS A 471 0.62 1.81 -18.52
C LYS A 471 2.02 1.22 -18.33
N ILE A 472 2.18 -0.10 -18.41
CA ILE A 472 3.50 -0.75 -18.28
C ILE A 472 4.46 -0.27 -19.36
N LEU A 473 3.96 -0.15 -20.60
CA LEU A 473 4.75 0.30 -21.74
C LEU A 473 5.12 1.79 -21.63
N ASP A 474 4.23 2.64 -21.09
CA ASP A 474 4.49 4.05 -20.82
C ASP A 474 5.56 4.22 -19.73
N ASP A 475 5.46 3.47 -18.63
CA ASP A 475 6.47 3.49 -17.55
C ASP A 475 7.84 3.03 -18.07
N TYR A 476 7.86 2.03 -18.96
CA TYR A 476 9.09 1.57 -19.61
C TYR A 476 9.67 2.62 -20.57
N ASP A 477 8.84 3.20 -21.44
CA ASP A 477 9.28 4.20 -22.42
C ASP A 477 9.67 5.53 -21.77
N GLU A 478 9.17 5.86 -20.59
CA GLU A 478 9.65 7.04 -19.84
C GLU A 478 11.15 6.94 -19.54
N ILE A 479 11.64 5.72 -19.31
CA ILE A 479 13.06 5.47 -18.98
C ILE A 479 13.89 5.11 -20.23
N TYR A 480 13.33 4.37 -21.19
CA TYR A 480 14.06 3.81 -22.33
C TYR A 480 13.64 4.37 -23.69
N GLY A 481 12.74 5.39 -23.71
CA GLY A 481 12.12 5.87 -24.95
C GLY A 481 13.08 6.50 -25.97
N ASP A 482 14.28 6.93 -25.55
CA ASP A 482 15.35 7.44 -26.40
C ASP A 482 16.13 6.33 -27.14
N TRP A 483 15.93 5.04 -26.77
CA TRP A 483 16.54 3.92 -27.46
C TRP A 483 15.84 3.65 -28.80
N GLN A 484 16.59 3.02 -29.72
CA GLN A 484 16.00 2.56 -30.97
C GLN A 484 14.90 1.53 -30.71
N LEU A 485 13.88 1.50 -31.58
CA LEU A 485 12.70 0.67 -31.40
C LEU A 485 13.03 -0.82 -31.16
N SER A 486 14.00 -1.38 -31.91
CA SER A 486 14.40 -2.78 -31.75
C SER A 486 14.98 -3.09 -30.36
N ALA A 487 15.78 -2.17 -29.80
CA ALA A 487 16.32 -2.29 -28.44
C ALA A 487 15.23 -2.16 -27.39
N ARG A 488 14.29 -1.19 -27.56
CA ARG A 488 13.14 -1.03 -26.66
C ARG A 488 12.27 -2.28 -26.63
N ILE A 489 11.96 -2.86 -27.80
CA ILE A 489 11.16 -4.08 -27.90
C ILE A 489 11.85 -5.25 -27.18
N THR A 490 13.14 -5.48 -27.47
CA THR A 490 13.89 -6.56 -26.81
C THR A 490 13.91 -6.35 -25.29
N GLY A 491 14.18 -5.15 -24.82
CA GLY A 491 14.24 -4.84 -23.40
C GLY A 491 12.88 -4.98 -22.70
N VAL A 492 11.80 -4.44 -23.29
CA VAL A 492 10.47 -4.54 -22.70
C VAL A 492 9.96 -5.98 -22.66
N LEU A 493 10.23 -6.78 -23.69
CA LEU A 493 9.85 -8.21 -23.70
C LEU A 493 10.57 -8.99 -22.60
N ASN A 494 11.85 -8.71 -22.36
CA ASN A 494 12.59 -9.29 -21.23
C ASN A 494 11.99 -8.84 -19.88
N PHE A 495 11.65 -7.57 -19.74
CA PHE A 495 11.01 -7.03 -18.55
C PHE A 495 9.64 -7.69 -18.30
N LEU A 496 8.77 -7.75 -19.31
CA LEU A 496 7.45 -8.37 -19.22
C LEU A 496 7.52 -9.87 -18.88
N GLY A 497 8.51 -10.57 -19.42
CA GLY A 497 8.67 -12.02 -19.22
C GLY A 497 9.31 -12.43 -17.89
N SER A 498 10.01 -11.54 -17.20
CA SER A 498 10.82 -11.93 -16.03
C SER A 498 10.68 -11.06 -14.79
N GLN A 499 10.20 -9.84 -14.90
CA GLN A 499 10.25 -8.86 -13.80
C GLN A 499 8.93 -8.13 -13.55
N ALA A 500 8.17 -7.82 -14.60
CA ALA A 500 7.02 -6.95 -14.53
C ALA A 500 5.97 -7.43 -13.50
N ALA A 501 5.69 -8.73 -13.42
CA ALA A 501 4.75 -9.28 -12.45
C ALA A 501 5.18 -9.01 -10.99
N ASP A 502 6.48 -9.11 -10.70
CA ASP A 502 7.02 -8.82 -9.35
C ASP A 502 7.03 -7.33 -9.05
N GLU A 503 7.41 -6.48 -10.01
CA GLU A 503 7.47 -5.03 -9.82
C GLU A 503 6.06 -4.41 -9.68
N TYR A 504 5.10 -4.90 -10.46
CA TYR A 504 3.71 -4.43 -10.40
C TYR A 504 2.81 -5.18 -9.40
N LYS A 505 3.34 -6.09 -8.58
CA LYS A 505 2.56 -6.94 -7.65
C LYS A 505 1.61 -6.17 -6.71
N TYR A 506 1.90 -4.90 -6.44
CA TYR A 506 1.06 -4.04 -5.61
C TYR A 506 0.14 -3.12 -6.43
N HIS A 507 0.21 -3.15 -7.76
CA HIS A 507 -0.66 -2.37 -8.64
C HIS A 507 -1.97 -3.13 -8.90
N SER A 508 -3.06 -2.39 -9.02
CA SER A 508 -4.33 -2.91 -9.49
C SER A 508 -4.53 -2.50 -10.94
N PHE A 509 -4.63 -3.47 -11.83
CA PHE A 509 -4.91 -3.24 -13.24
C PHE A 509 -6.42 -3.25 -13.55
N LYS A 510 -7.25 -3.67 -12.59
CA LYS A 510 -8.70 -3.64 -12.71
C LYS A 510 -9.26 -2.64 -11.70
N PRO A 511 -10.03 -1.62 -12.15
CA PRO A 511 -10.80 -0.83 -11.22
C PRO A 511 -11.78 -1.75 -10.50
N LYS A 512 -11.85 -1.65 -9.17
CA LYS A 512 -12.88 -2.36 -8.42
C LYS A 512 -14.22 -1.75 -8.75
N ASP A 513 -15.18 -2.59 -9.11
CA ASP A 513 -16.58 -2.17 -9.14
C ASP A 513 -17.09 -2.07 -7.69
N PRO A 514 -17.31 -0.84 -7.17
CA PRO A 514 -17.77 -0.67 -5.80
C PRO A 514 -19.18 -1.23 -5.56
N HIS A 515 -19.88 -1.63 -6.62
CA HIS A 515 -21.24 -2.18 -6.58
C HIS A 515 -21.28 -3.70 -6.80
N ALA A 516 -20.15 -4.31 -7.23
CA ALA A 516 -20.10 -5.77 -7.40
C ALA A 516 -20.32 -6.47 -6.06
N ASP A 517 -21.20 -7.48 -6.07
CA ASP A 517 -21.36 -8.39 -4.93
C ASP A 517 -20.44 -9.59 -5.12
N ALA A 518 -19.16 -9.43 -4.75
CA ALA A 518 -18.09 -10.40 -4.97
C ALA A 518 -17.19 -10.55 -3.74
N VAL A 519 -16.75 -11.78 -3.45
CA VAL A 519 -15.81 -12.10 -2.36
C VAL A 519 -14.49 -11.41 -2.61
N GLN A 520 -13.93 -10.78 -1.59
CA GLN A 520 -12.66 -10.09 -1.69
C GLN A 520 -11.49 -11.02 -1.34
N ILE A 521 -10.59 -11.29 -2.29
CA ILE A 521 -9.37 -12.08 -2.05
C ILE A 521 -8.16 -11.15 -2.13
N MET A 522 -7.42 -11.02 -1.01
CA MET A 522 -6.27 -10.11 -0.96
C MET A 522 -5.27 -10.52 0.10
N THR A 523 -4.07 -9.93 0.05
CA THR A 523 -3.12 -10.06 1.16
C THR A 523 -3.57 -9.25 2.37
N VAL A 524 -3.18 -9.69 3.59
CA VAL A 524 -3.46 -8.94 4.83
C VAL A 524 -3.00 -7.49 4.75
N HIS A 525 -1.85 -7.21 4.13
CA HIS A 525 -1.36 -5.83 3.95
C HIS A 525 -2.34 -4.94 3.17
N LYS A 526 -2.95 -5.48 2.12
CA LYS A 526 -3.94 -4.73 1.31
C LYS A 526 -5.28 -4.53 2.02
N SER A 527 -5.58 -5.33 3.05
CA SER A 527 -6.81 -5.21 3.83
C SER A 527 -6.76 -4.09 4.89
N LYS A 528 -5.60 -3.47 5.11
CA LYS A 528 -5.49 -2.36 6.07
C LYS A 528 -6.45 -1.23 5.69
N GLY A 529 -7.21 -0.74 6.67
CA GLY A 529 -8.27 0.26 6.44
C GLY A 529 -9.62 -0.30 5.99
N LEU A 530 -9.68 -1.57 5.56
CA LEU A 530 -10.94 -2.23 5.18
C LEU A 530 -11.56 -2.97 6.38
N GLU A 531 -12.82 -3.41 6.19
CA GLU A 531 -13.56 -4.21 7.18
C GLU A 531 -14.64 -5.03 6.49
N PHE A 532 -14.90 -6.24 6.99
CA PHE A 532 -15.82 -7.21 6.39
C PHE A 532 -16.67 -7.85 7.49
N ASN A 533 -17.88 -8.27 7.15
CA ASN A 533 -18.70 -9.05 8.09
C ASN A 533 -17.95 -10.34 8.47
N THR A 534 -17.39 -11.02 7.46
CA THR A 534 -16.75 -12.33 7.59
C THR A 534 -15.35 -12.31 7.00
N VAL A 535 -14.40 -12.85 7.75
CA VAL A 535 -12.99 -13.00 7.31
C VAL A 535 -12.55 -14.45 7.43
N PHE A 536 -11.95 -14.96 6.35
CA PHE A 536 -11.23 -16.23 6.33
C PHE A 536 -9.73 -15.96 6.34
N LEU A 537 -9.01 -16.66 7.23
CA LEU A 537 -7.55 -16.65 7.34
C LEU A 537 -7.03 -18.06 7.06
N PRO A 538 -6.70 -18.40 5.79
CA PRO A 538 -6.18 -19.71 5.44
C PRO A 538 -4.67 -19.83 5.68
N GLU A 539 -4.14 -21.07 5.55
CA GLU A 539 -2.73 -21.39 5.62
C GLU A 539 -2.04 -20.95 6.93
N LEU A 540 -2.74 -21.08 8.07
CA LEU A 540 -2.19 -20.75 9.38
C LEU A 540 -1.29 -21.85 9.91
N THR A 541 -0.12 -22.00 9.27
CA THR A 541 0.94 -22.95 9.64
C THR A 541 2.26 -22.22 9.83
N GLU A 542 3.19 -22.83 10.56
CA GLU A 542 4.54 -22.32 10.71
C GLU A 542 5.22 -22.14 9.34
N ARG A 543 5.95 -21.04 9.15
CA ARG A 543 6.59 -20.62 7.89
C ARG A 543 5.65 -20.10 6.79
N GLU A 544 4.33 -20.24 6.95
CA GLU A 544 3.37 -19.53 6.09
C GLU A 544 2.83 -18.27 6.78
N PHE A 545 2.37 -18.38 8.02
CA PHE A 545 2.02 -17.25 8.88
C PHE A 545 2.22 -17.63 10.35
N PRO A 546 3.33 -17.22 11.00
CA PRO A 546 4.34 -16.23 10.60
C PRO A 546 5.27 -16.66 9.48
N VAL A 547 5.76 -15.69 8.72
CA VAL A 547 6.80 -15.94 7.71
C VAL A 547 8.17 -15.98 8.42
N PRO A 548 8.97 -17.03 8.24
CA PRO A 548 10.32 -17.05 8.80
C PRO A 548 11.18 -15.98 8.15
N ASN A 549 12.07 -15.37 8.92
CA ASN A 549 13.09 -14.49 8.38
C ASN A 549 13.83 -15.20 7.25
N MET A 550 13.55 -14.84 6.02
CA MET A 550 14.21 -15.44 4.86
C MET A 550 15.68 -15.07 4.89
N GLY A 551 16.53 -16.08 5.05
CA GLY A 551 17.96 -15.96 4.84
C GLY A 551 18.19 -15.46 3.42
N GLY A 552 18.90 -14.36 3.27
CA GLY A 552 19.28 -13.75 2.01
C GLY A 552 20.20 -12.57 2.28
N LYS A 553 20.86 -12.07 1.23
CA LYS A 553 21.68 -10.88 1.35
C LYS A 553 20.75 -9.70 1.65
N LYS A 554 20.85 -9.14 2.84
CA LYS A 554 20.09 -7.97 3.29
C LYS A 554 20.94 -6.72 3.08
N TYR A 555 20.30 -5.55 2.89
CA TYR A 555 21.00 -4.28 2.68
C TYR A 555 22.05 -3.99 3.77
N TYR A 556 21.79 -4.30 5.03
CA TYR A 556 22.76 -4.10 6.12
C TYR A 556 24.02 -4.98 6.00
N HIS A 557 23.96 -6.13 5.30
CA HIS A 557 25.15 -6.89 4.96
C HIS A 557 25.93 -6.31 3.78
N VAL A 558 25.24 -5.58 2.90
CA VAL A 558 25.86 -4.89 1.77
C VAL A 558 26.54 -3.62 2.24
N LEU A 559 25.85 -2.80 3.02
CA LEU A 559 26.35 -1.54 3.54
C LEU A 559 27.47 -1.78 4.58
N GLY A 560 27.36 -2.79 5.43
CA GLY A 560 28.34 -3.02 6.50
C GLY A 560 28.34 -1.94 7.58
N GLY A 561 29.47 -1.80 8.34
CA GLY A 561 29.65 -0.77 9.35
C GLY A 561 28.48 -0.62 10.31
N VAL A 562 28.09 0.63 10.58
CA VAL A 562 27.00 0.99 11.50
C VAL A 562 25.65 0.36 11.15
N PHE A 563 25.36 0.14 9.86
CA PHE A 563 24.12 -0.52 9.43
C PHE A 563 24.08 -2.00 9.85
N LYS A 564 25.22 -2.68 9.83
CA LYS A 564 25.30 -4.08 10.26
C LYS A 564 25.30 -4.20 11.78
N GLU A 565 25.90 -3.26 12.48
CA GLU A 565 25.92 -3.20 13.94
C GLU A 565 24.52 -2.96 14.51
N ASN A 566 23.73 -2.12 13.85
CA ASN A 566 22.36 -1.78 14.23
C ASN A 566 21.28 -2.59 13.48
N LYS A 567 21.62 -3.81 13.00
CA LYS A 567 20.72 -4.65 12.20
C LYS A 567 19.33 -4.87 12.84
N ASP A 568 19.28 -4.95 14.17
CA ASP A 568 18.05 -5.22 14.91
C ASP A 568 17.03 -4.08 14.78
N LYS A 569 17.49 -2.84 14.51
CA LYS A 569 16.62 -1.69 14.16
C LYS A 569 15.84 -1.94 12.86
N TYR A 570 16.33 -2.80 11.99
CA TYR A 570 15.87 -2.94 10.61
C TYR A 570 15.34 -4.34 10.27
N GLN A 571 15.36 -5.28 11.22
CA GLN A 571 14.82 -6.63 11.03
C GLN A 571 13.36 -6.68 11.50
N SER A 572 12.49 -7.21 10.64
CA SER A 572 11.19 -7.66 11.08
C SER A 572 11.32 -8.92 11.93
N ASP A 573 10.58 -9.00 12.99
CA ASP A 573 10.57 -10.11 13.93
C ASP A 573 9.16 -10.69 14.12
N LEU A 574 9.03 -11.59 15.10
CA LEU A 574 7.74 -12.22 15.40
C LEU A 574 6.69 -11.21 15.88
N GLU A 575 7.11 -10.12 16.56
CA GLU A 575 6.18 -9.08 16.99
C GLU A 575 5.53 -8.36 15.82
N ASP A 576 6.27 -8.16 14.71
CA ASP A 576 5.74 -7.53 13.51
C ASP A 576 4.76 -8.45 12.78
N GLU A 577 5.07 -9.74 12.70
CA GLU A 577 4.13 -10.74 12.16
C GLU A 577 2.86 -10.84 13.03
N ARG A 578 3.00 -10.67 14.36
CA ARG A 578 1.86 -10.65 15.28
C ARG A 578 0.99 -9.41 15.09
N LYS A 579 1.57 -8.23 14.82
CA LYS A 579 0.83 -7.02 14.41
C LYS A 579 0.07 -7.26 13.11
N LEU A 580 0.69 -7.94 12.14
CA LEU A 580 0.02 -8.28 10.89
C LEU A 580 -1.17 -9.22 11.12
N PHE A 581 -1.01 -10.23 11.98
CA PHE A 581 -2.11 -11.12 12.35
C PHE A 581 -3.21 -10.37 13.11
N TYR A 582 -2.87 -9.48 14.03
CA TYR A 582 -3.82 -8.59 14.71
C TYR A 582 -4.62 -7.74 13.72
N VAL A 583 -3.95 -7.18 12.70
CA VAL A 583 -4.64 -6.48 11.62
C VAL A 583 -5.62 -7.40 10.90
N ALA A 584 -5.22 -8.62 10.54
CA ALA A 584 -6.07 -9.58 9.85
C ALA A 584 -7.34 -9.92 10.66
N VAL A 585 -7.19 -10.25 11.95
CA VAL A 585 -8.29 -10.56 12.87
C VAL A 585 -9.24 -9.37 13.00
N THR A 586 -8.71 -8.17 13.18
CA THR A 586 -9.53 -6.95 13.36
C THR A 586 -10.18 -6.43 12.07
N ARG A 587 -10.01 -7.11 10.93
CA ARG A 587 -10.83 -6.85 9.73
C ARG A 587 -12.22 -7.46 9.84
N ALA A 588 -12.40 -8.50 10.65
CA ALA A 588 -13.69 -9.14 10.87
C ALA A 588 -14.60 -8.29 11.78
N LYS A 589 -15.85 -8.11 11.36
CA LYS A 589 -16.90 -7.53 12.21
C LYS A 589 -17.52 -8.58 13.12
N GLN A 590 -17.87 -9.75 12.56
CA GLN A 590 -18.67 -10.75 13.24
C GLN A 590 -18.11 -12.18 13.13
N ASN A 591 -17.70 -12.63 11.93
CA ASN A 591 -17.27 -14.00 11.72
C ASN A 591 -15.78 -14.07 11.36
N LEU A 592 -15.05 -14.96 12.04
CA LEU A 592 -13.62 -15.21 11.80
C LEU A 592 -13.39 -16.71 11.68
N TYR A 593 -12.92 -17.15 10.51
CA TYR A 593 -12.58 -18.54 10.23
C TYR A 593 -11.09 -18.65 9.98
N MET A 594 -10.39 -19.33 10.88
CA MET A 594 -8.97 -19.64 10.79
C MET A 594 -8.80 -21.07 10.30
N THR A 595 -8.03 -21.29 9.23
CA THR A 595 -7.89 -22.63 8.67
C THR A 595 -6.41 -22.99 8.43
N TYR A 596 -6.08 -24.27 8.59
CA TYR A 596 -4.75 -24.80 8.43
C TYR A 596 -4.78 -26.26 7.99
N ASP A 597 -3.70 -26.71 7.34
CA ASP A 597 -3.41 -28.10 7.10
C ASP A 597 -2.07 -28.46 7.77
N LEU A 598 -1.97 -29.67 8.33
CA LEU A 598 -0.78 -30.14 9.01
C LEU A 598 -0.01 -31.19 8.18
N SER A 599 -0.22 -31.20 6.87
CA SER A 599 0.44 -32.14 5.96
C SER A 599 1.96 -31.91 5.87
N VAL A 600 2.40 -30.64 6.03
CA VAL A 600 3.79 -30.23 5.83
C VAL A 600 4.38 -29.54 7.06
N GLN A 601 3.61 -28.75 7.80
CA GLN A 601 4.10 -27.88 8.87
C GLN A 601 3.17 -27.95 10.10
N PRO A 602 3.68 -27.65 11.31
CA PRO A 602 2.85 -27.46 12.49
C PRO A 602 1.90 -26.27 12.33
N VAL A 603 0.87 -26.25 13.18
CA VAL A 603 -0.04 -25.10 13.26
C VAL A 603 0.70 -23.83 13.69
N SER A 604 0.27 -22.68 13.19
CA SER A 604 0.81 -21.36 13.53
C SER A 604 0.74 -21.09 15.04
N CYS A 605 1.81 -20.53 15.62
CA CYS A 605 1.81 -20.06 17.00
C CYS A 605 0.67 -19.08 17.29
N PHE A 606 0.24 -18.27 16.30
CA PHE A 606 -0.85 -17.31 16.46
C PHE A 606 -2.21 -17.98 16.69
N VAL A 607 -2.42 -19.19 16.16
CA VAL A 607 -3.63 -19.99 16.49
C VAL A 607 -3.58 -20.42 17.94
N GLY A 608 -2.40 -20.84 18.44
CA GLY A 608 -2.19 -21.16 19.85
C GLY A 608 -2.43 -19.99 20.79
N GLU A 609 -1.90 -18.81 20.44
CA GLU A 609 -2.13 -17.56 21.19
C GLU A 609 -3.62 -17.17 21.18
N SER A 610 -4.29 -17.31 20.05
CA SER A 610 -5.74 -17.09 19.92
C SER A 610 -6.58 -18.05 20.75
N ALA A 611 -6.09 -19.28 20.96
CA ALA A 611 -6.80 -20.33 21.71
C ALA A 611 -6.85 -20.08 23.24
N VAL A 612 -6.19 -19.04 23.74
CA VAL A 612 -6.37 -18.53 25.11
C VAL A 612 -7.79 -17.98 25.28
N SER A 613 -8.35 -17.38 24.24
CA SER A 613 -9.73 -16.91 24.23
C SER A 613 -10.74 -18.07 24.30
N HIS A 614 -11.71 -17.95 25.18
CA HIS A 614 -12.83 -18.91 25.28
C HIS A 614 -13.82 -18.77 24.12
N HIS A 615 -13.73 -17.72 23.31
CA HIS A 615 -14.56 -17.50 22.15
C HIS A 615 -14.12 -18.31 20.93
N LEU A 616 -12.86 -18.78 20.91
CA LEU A 616 -12.36 -19.58 19.80
C LEU A 616 -12.75 -21.05 19.94
N LYS A 617 -13.48 -21.55 18.95
CA LYS A 617 -13.76 -22.99 18.80
C LYS A 617 -12.63 -23.65 18.03
N ILE A 618 -11.88 -24.54 18.69
CA ILE A 618 -10.72 -25.27 18.13
C ILE A 618 -10.60 -26.66 18.74
N ASP A 619 -10.14 -27.63 17.96
CA ASP A 619 -9.64 -28.90 18.53
C ASP A 619 -8.25 -28.68 19.13
N ARG A 620 -8.19 -28.66 20.45
CA ARG A 620 -6.93 -28.39 21.18
C ARG A 620 -5.86 -29.46 20.99
N SER A 621 -6.21 -30.65 20.46
CA SER A 621 -5.22 -31.68 20.15
C SER A 621 -4.25 -31.22 19.05
N ASP A 622 -4.68 -30.35 18.14
CA ASP A 622 -3.84 -29.79 17.08
C ASP A 622 -2.74 -28.87 17.60
N LEU A 623 -2.92 -28.26 18.79
CA LEU A 623 -1.93 -27.37 19.41
C LEU A 623 -0.76 -28.12 20.07
N ASN A 624 -0.94 -29.40 20.37
CA ASN A 624 0.07 -30.23 21.04
C ASN A 624 1.10 -30.83 20.07
N CYS A 625 0.97 -30.61 18.78
CA CYS A 625 1.91 -31.11 17.75
C CYS A 625 3.21 -30.29 17.67
N ASN A 626 3.41 -29.33 18.56
CA ASN A 626 4.57 -28.42 18.59
C ASN A 626 5.64 -28.81 19.66
N SER A 627 5.57 -30.04 20.24
CA SER A 627 6.58 -30.53 21.20
C SER A 627 7.65 -31.41 20.54
#